data_6254842fff1be31c16a0fd17436064a3
#
_entry.id   6254842fff1be31c16a0fd17436064a3
#
_cell.length_a   1.000
_cell.length_b   1.000
_cell.length_c   1.000
_cell.angle_alpha   90.00
_cell.angle_beta   90.00
_cell.angle_gamma   90.00
#
_symmetry.space_group_name_H-M   'P 1'
#
loop_
_entity.id
_entity.type
_entity.pdbx_description
1 polymer ?
#
loop_
_entity_poly.entity_id
_entity_poly.type
_entity_poly.pdbx_seq_one_letter_code
_entity_poly.pdbx_strand_id
1 'polypeptide(L)'
;MHKSSMSEMGFGFHVDNTIGSTPQINNWTQDWIDFYAEHRLVYQLRLAREHYADSTIYQKGQKLARNLRLLFQNVVIEPCLLHGDLWSGNIAYDKNGEPVILDPACYYGHNEAEFGMSWCAGFGAAFYNAYFEVMHKQPGFEERKDLYMLYHYLNHYNMFGSGYRSSAMSIIDDYLHMLNL
;
A
#
# COMPACT_ATOMS: atom_id res chain seq x y z
N MET A 1 9.88 -7.00 12.67
CA MET A 1 8.93 -7.73 11.82
C MET A 1 9.47 -7.86 10.39
N HIS A 2 9.57 -6.82 9.58
CA HIS A 2 9.93 -6.93 8.16
C HIS A 2 11.22 -7.71 7.88
N LYS A 3 12.33 -7.39 8.55
CA LYS A 3 13.63 -8.03 8.31
C LYS A 3 13.70 -9.51 8.70
N SER A 4 12.86 -9.94 9.63
CA SER A 4 12.91 -11.30 10.21
C SER A 4 11.82 -12.25 9.70
N SER A 5 10.98 -11.80 8.77
CA SER A 5 9.82 -12.56 8.30
C SER A 5 9.71 -12.49 6.77
N MET A 6 10.63 -13.14 6.08
CA MET A 6 10.58 -13.24 4.62
C MET A 6 9.81 -14.48 4.19
N SER A 7 9.11 -14.40 3.05
CA SER A 7 8.41 -15.52 2.44
C SER A 7 9.21 -16.12 1.30
N GLU A 8 9.33 -17.46 1.28
CA GLU A 8 9.86 -18.19 0.13
C GLU A 8 8.80 -18.37 -0.97
N MET A 9 7.52 -18.14 -0.65
CA MET A 9 6.39 -18.27 -1.58
C MET A 9 6.17 -17.02 -2.47
N GLY A 10 6.91 -15.94 -2.23
CA GLY A 10 6.71 -14.66 -2.90
C GLY A 10 5.77 -13.73 -2.13
N PHE A 11 4.97 -12.96 -2.87
CA PHE A 11 4.06 -11.92 -2.36
C PHE A 11 2.63 -12.44 -2.30
N GLY A 12 1.94 -12.22 -1.18
CA GLY A 12 0.60 -12.74 -0.94
C GLY A 12 0.40 -13.19 0.50
N PHE A 13 -0.62 -14.02 0.74
CA PHE A 13 -0.86 -14.63 2.04
C PHE A 13 -1.62 -15.95 1.90
N HIS A 14 -1.64 -16.77 2.97
CA HIS A 14 -2.28 -18.10 2.94
C HIS A 14 -3.80 -18.04 2.73
N VAL A 15 -4.41 -16.92 3.11
CA VAL A 15 -5.84 -16.67 2.99
C VAL A 15 -6.08 -15.22 2.57
N ASP A 16 -7.17 -14.98 1.88
CA ASP A 16 -7.69 -13.64 1.70
C ASP A 16 -8.16 -13.10 3.06
N ASN A 17 -8.04 -11.80 3.25
CA ASN A 17 -8.52 -11.11 4.44
C ASN A 17 -9.29 -9.85 4.06
N THR A 18 -9.35 -8.86 4.94
CA THR A 18 -10.02 -7.59 4.66
C THR A 18 -9.15 -6.40 5.03
N ILE A 19 -9.36 -5.30 4.32
CA ILE A 19 -8.90 -3.96 4.68
C ILE A 19 -10.13 -3.10 4.97
N GLY A 20 -10.42 -2.88 6.26
CA GLY A 20 -11.74 -2.45 6.69
C GLY A 20 -12.81 -3.48 6.28
N SER A 21 -13.87 -3.05 5.58
CA SER A 21 -14.90 -3.95 5.06
C SER A 21 -14.61 -4.49 3.66
N THR A 22 -13.53 -4.08 3.01
CA THR A 22 -13.20 -4.48 1.65
C THR A 22 -12.41 -5.79 1.64
N PRO A 23 -12.81 -6.82 0.89
CA PRO A 23 -12.00 -8.01 0.68
C PRO A 23 -10.62 -7.66 0.12
N GLN A 24 -9.57 -8.25 0.68
CA GLN A 24 -8.19 -8.06 0.26
C GLN A 24 -7.65 -9.37 -0.29
N ILE A 25 -7.47 -9.42 -1.61
CA ILE A 25 -7.05 -10.62 -2.33
C ILE A 25 -5.56 -10.85 -2.12
N ASN A 26 -5.19 -12.06 -1.72
CA ASN A 26 -3.83 -12.41 -1.32
C ASN A 26 -3.26 -13.62 -2.06
N ASN A 27 -3.73 -13.90 -3.27
CA ASN A 27 -3.18 -14.96 -4.11
C ASN A 27 -1.67 -14.77 -4.29
N TRP A 28 -0.90 -15.84 -4.09
CA TRP A 28 0.56 -15.81 -4.20
C TRP A 28 1.04 -15.43 -5.61
N THR A 29 1.98 -14.51 -5.67
CA THR A 29 2.61 -14.01 -6.91
C THR A 29 4.12 -13.88 -6.69
N GLN A 30 4.93 -14.24 -7.66
CA GLN A 30 6.39 -14.17 -7.55
C GLN A 30 6.94 -12.75 -7.74
N ASP A 31 6.17 -11.87 -8.37
CA ASP A 31 6.56 -10.49 -8.65
C ASP A 31 5.70 -9.51 -7.87
N TRP A 32 6.35 -8.61 -7.13
CA TRP A 32 5.67 -7.59 -6.32
C TRP A 32 4.83 -6.63 -7.16
N ILE A 33 5.37 -6.21 -8.29
CA ILE A 33 4.72 -5.19 -9.11
C ILE A 33 3.43 -5.75 -9.71
N ASP A 34 3.46 -6.99 -10.16
CA ASP A 34 2.29 -7.69 -10.67
C ASP A 34 1.26 -7.92 -9.54
N PHE A 35 1.72 -8.34 -8.35
CA PHE A 35 0.86 -8.48 -7.16
C PHE A 35 0.17 -7.16 -6.80
N TYR A 36 0.96 -6.08 -6.67
CA TYR A 36 0.43 -4.78 -6.25
C TYR A 36 -0.48 -4.16 -7.30
N ALA A 37 -0.11 -4.26 -8.57
CA ALA A 37 -0.97 -3.81 -9.66
C ALA A 37 -2.33 -4.49 -9.65
N GLU A 38 -2.37 -5.84 -9.65
CA GLU A 38 -3.61 -6.59 -9.83
C GLU A 38 -4.44 -6.66 -8.54
N HIS A 39 -3.81 -7.08 -7.42
CA HIS A 39 -4.54 -7.38 -6.19
C HIS A 39 -4.73 -6.16 -5.27
N ARG A 40 -4.07 -5.05 -5.56
CA ARG A 40 -4.23 -3.80 -4.80
C ARG A 40 -4.87 -2.71 -5.65
N LEU A 41 -4.19 -2.21 -6.68
CA LEU A 41 -4.68 -1.04 -7.41
C LEU A 41 -5.85 -1.37 -8.34
N VAL A 42 -5.71 -2.33 -9.25
CA VAL A 42 -6.75 -2.67 -10.24
C VAL A 42 -8.01 -3.18 -9.55
N TYR A 43 -7.87 -3.95 -8.47
CA TYR A 43 -9.00 -4.40 -7.68
C TYR A 43 -9.82 -3.22 -7.12
N GLN A 44 -9.16 -2.26 -6.46
CA GLN A 44 -9.82 -1.08 -5.90
C GLN A 44 -10.43 -0.17 -6.99
N LEU A 45 -9.75 -0.01 -8.12
CA LEU A 45 -10.26 0.75 -9.26
C LEU A 45 -11.50 0.11 -9.88
N ARG A 46 -11.56 -1.22 -9.91
CA ARG A 46 -12.74 -1.98 -10.36
C ARG A 46 -13.92 -1.72 -9.43
N LEU A 47 -13.71 -1.79 -8.12
CA LEU A 47 -14.75 -1.47 -7.14
C LEU A 47 -15.25 -0.03 -7.29
N ALA A 48 -14.37 0.95 -7.48
CA ALA A 48 -14.77 2.35 -7.70
C ALA A 48 -15.63 2.51 -8.95
N ARG A 49 -15.30 1.81 -10.02
CA ARG A 49 -16.15 1.78 -11.24
C ARG A 49 -17.49 1.12 -10.99
N GLU A 50 -17.53 0.04 -10.23
CA GLU A 50 -18.77 -0.71 -9.92
C GLU A 50 -19.70 0.08 -8.98
N HIS A 51 -19.14 0.67 -7.91
CA HIS A 51 -19.92 1.38 -6.90
C HIS A 51 -20.36 2.78 -7.34
N TYR A 52 -19.53 3.49 -8.12
CA TYR A 52 -19.72 4.91 -8.43
C TYR A 52 -19.80 5.20 -9.93
N ALA A 53 -19.74 4.20 -10.78
CA ALA A 53 -19.62 4.35 -12.24
C ALA A 53 -18.44 5.25 -12.67
N ASP A 54 -17.37 5.32 -11.85
CA ASP A 54 -16.23 6.23 -12.05
C ASP A 54 -15.25 5.69 -13.10
N SER A 55 -15.66 5.83 -14.35
CA SER A 55 -14.84 5.40 -15.50
C SER A 55 -13.53 6.19 -15.63
N THR A 56 -13.49 7.44 -15.15
CA THR A 56 -12.32 8.32 -15.28
C THR A 56 -11.18 7.83 -14.39
N ILE A 57 -11.45 7.60 -13.09
CA ILE A 57 -10.43 7.10 -12.17
C ILE A 57 -10.00 5.69 -12.58
N TYR A 58 -10.93 4.86 -13.05
CA TYR A 58 -10.65 3.52 -13.53
C TYR A 58 -9.66 3.53 -14.71
N GLN A 59 -9.94 4.31 -15.76
CA GLN A 59 -9.10 4.37 -16.96
C GLN A 59 -7.70 4.92 -16.67
N LYS A 60 -7.62 6.04 -15.94
CA LYS A 60 -6.35 6.65 -15.56
C LYS A 60 -5.55 5.77 -14.62
N GLY A 61 -6.19 5.19 -13.61
CA GLY A 61 -5.56 4.28 -12.67
C GLY A 61 -5.05 3.00 -13.34
N GLN A 62 -5.79 2.43 -14.30
CA GLN A 62 -5.30 1.30 -15.11
C GLN A 62 -4.07 1.67 -15.95
N LYS A 63 -4.05 2.90 -16.50
CA LYS A 63 -2.88 3.38 -17.25
C LYS A 63 -1.65 3.44 -16.34
N LEU A 64 -1.79 3.95 -15.12
CA LEU A 64 -0.74 3.93 -14.12
C LEU A 64 -0.33 2.49 -13.76
N ALA A 65 -1.29 1.61 -13.44
CA ALA A 65 -1.02 0.22 -13.03
C ALA A 65 -0.20 -0.56 -14.06
N ARG A 66 -0.45 -0.36 -15.36
CA ARG A 66 0.33 -0.99 -16.45
C ARG A 66 1.77 -0.49 -16.55
N ASN A 67 2.09 0.67 -15.98
CA ASN A 67 3.40 1.31 -16.08
C ASN A 67 4.15 1.36 -14.74
N LEU A 68 3.68 0.67 -13.71
CA LEU A 68 4.29 0.69 -12.37
C LEU A 68 5.77 0.31 -12.36
N ARG A 69 6.22 -0.58 -13.26
CA ARG A 69 7.63 -1.00 -13.35
C ARG A 69 8.60 0.17 -13.52
N LEU A 70 8.15 1.28 -14.08
CA LEU A 70 8.96 2.49 -14.23
C LEU A 70 9.37 3.12 -12.88
N LEU A 71 8.58 2.88 -11.82
CA LEU A 71 8.83 3.38 -10.46
C LEU A 71 9.76 2.47 -9.63
N PHE A 72 10.10 1.29 -10.14
CA PHE A 72 10.87 0.28 -9.40
C PHE A 72 12.21 -0.05 -10.04
N GLN A 73 12.76 0.87 -10.82
CA GLN A 73 14.09 0.67 -11.43
C GLN A 73 15.18 0.62 -10.35
N ASN A 74 16.02 -0.41 -10.41
CA ASN A 74 17.12 -0.64 -9.46
C ASN A 74 16.67 -0.82 -7.99
N VAL A 75 15.43 -1.30 -7.78
CA VAL A 75 14.91 -1.59 -6.45
C VAL A 75 14.94 -3.09 -6.21
N VAL A 76 15.53 -3.50 -5.10
CA VAL A 76 15.47 -4.89 -4.62
C VAL A 76 14.28 -5.03 -3.69
N ILE A 77 13.33 -5.88 -4.05
CA ILE A 77 12.10 -6.08 -3.29
C ILE A 77 12.09 -7.50 -2.75
N GLU A 78 12.09 -7.59 -1.43
CA GLU A 78 11.97 -8.85 -0.71
C GLU A 78 10.60 -8.96 -0.06
N PRO A 79 9.92 -10.12 -0.15
CA PRO A 79 8.60 -10.32 0.42
C PRO A 79 8.68 -10.41 1.95
N CYS A 80 8.36 -9.34 2.65
CA CYS A 80 8.33 -9.31 4.11
C CYS A 80 6.89 -9.18 4.64
N LEU A 81 6.64 -9.71 5.84
CA LEU A 81 5.33 -9.65 6.47
C LEU A 81 5.00 -8.22 6.85
N LEU A 82 3.91 -7.68 6.29
CA LEU A 82 3.37 -6.38 6.62
C LEU A 82 2.25 -6.50 7.65
N HIS A 83 2.06 -5.47 8.45
CA HIS A 83 0.82 -5.27 9.20
C HIS A 83 -0.33 -4.95 8.22
N GLY A 84 -0.05 -4.15 7.20
CA GLY A 84 -0.95 -3.85 6.09
C GLY A 84 -1.98 -2.76 6.35
N ASP A 85 -2.19 -2.37 7.62
CA ASP A 85 -3.07 -1.27 8.03
C ASP A 85 -2.49 -0.53 9.25
N LEU A 86 -1.22 -0.09 9.14
CA LEU A 86 -0.49 0.50 10.25
C LEU A 86 -0.75 2.01 10.36
N TRP A 87 -1.66 2.38 11.24
CA TRP A 87 -2.02 3.77 11.56
C TRP A 87 -2.25 3.94 13.06
N SER A 88 -2.42 5.18 13.53
CA SER A 88 -2.50 5.48 14.96
C SER A 88 -3.64 4.76 15.71
N GLY A 89 -4.73 4.41 15.02
CA GLY A 89 -5.84 3.68 15.62
C GLY A 89 -5.53 2.19 15.87
N ASN A 90 -4.52 1.64 15.21
CA ASN A 90 -4.08 0.26 15.37
C ASN A 90 -2.80 0.13 16.22
N ILE A 91 -2.48 1.18 16.99
CA ILE A 91 -1.35 1.22 17.90
C ILE A 91 -1.85 1.51 19.32
N ALA A 92 -1.45 0.68 20.26
CA ALA A 92 -1.74 0.83 21.66
C ALA A 92 -0.46 0.66 22.50
N TYR A 93 -0.57 0.81 23.79
CA TYR A 93 0.52 0.52 24.73
C TYR A 93 0.00 -0.47 25.79
N ASP A 94 0.84 -1.44 26.12
CA ASP A 94 0.54 -2.37 27.19
C ASP A 94 0.67 -1.70 28.58
N LYS A 95 0.40 -2.45 29.64
CA LYS A 95 0.51 -1.97 31.03
C LYS A 95 1.92 -1.54 31.47
N ASN A 96 2.95 -1.92 30.72
CA ASN A 96 4.34 -1.55 30.96
C ASN A 96 4.78 -0.37 30.09
N GLY A 97 3.90 0.16 29.24
CA GLY A 97 4.21 1.22 28.28
C GLY A 97 4.87 0.74 26.99
N GLU A 98 4.89 -0.58 26.72
CA GLU A 98 5.44 -1.12 25.50
C GLU A 98 4.42 -1.01 24.34
N PRO A 99 4.86 -0.63 23.13
CA PRO A 99 3.95 -0.49 22.00
C PRO A 99 3.42 -1.84 21.52
N VAL A 100 2.11 -1.86 21.24
CA VAL A 100 1.40 -3.02 20.70
C VAL A 100 0.69 -2.59 19.42
N ILE A 101 0.81 -3.38 18.37
CA ILE A 101 0.04 -3.22 17.13
C ILE A 101 -1.10 -4.23 17.09
N LEU A 102 -2.26 -3.81 16.59
CA LEU A 102 -3.49 -4.62 16.57
C LEU A 102 -4.19 -4.47 15.22
N ASP A 103 -5.18 -5.34 15.01
CA ASP A 103 -6.06 -5.33 13.84
C ASP A 103 -5.34 -5.30 12.49
N PRO A 104 -4.47 -6.28 12.21
CA PRO A 104 -3.69 -6.30 10.99
C PRO A 104 -4.49 -6.77 9.78
N ALA A 105 -4.15 -6.23 8.61
CA ALA A 105 -4.55 -6.72 7.28
C ALA A 105 -3.35 -7.37 6.59
N CYS A 106 -2.80 -8.43 7.20
CA CYS A 106 -1.50 -9.00 6.86
C CYS A 106 -1.39 -9.56 5.45
N TYR A 107 -0.23 -9.34 4.86
CA TYR A 107 0.26 -10.06 3.69
C TYR A 107 1.78 -9.90 3.56
N TYR A 108 2.42 -10.74 2.75
CA TYR A 108 3.82 -10.57 2.39
C TYR A 108 3.92 -9.61 1.21
N GLY A 109 4.60 -8.49 1.41
CA GLY A 109 4.71 -7.40 0.46
C GLY A 109 6.06 -6.69 0.51
N HIS A 110 6.19 -5.63 -0.28
CA HIS A 110 7.31 -4.71 -0.20
C HIS A 110 7.22 -3.89 1.09
N ASN A 111 8.30 -3.82 1.84
CA ASN A 111 8.31 -3.14 3.16
C ASN A 111 7.84 -1.68 3.09
N GLU A 112 8.06 -0.97 1.99
CA GLU A 112 7.62 0.41 1.82
C GLU A 112 6.08 0.55 1.80
N ALA A 113 5.36 -0.52 1.43
CA ALA A 113 3.90 -0.52 1.41
C ALA A 113 3.28 -0.38 2.81
N GLU A 114 4.03 -0.70 3.87
CA GLU A 114 3.60 -0.49 5.27
C GLU A 114 3.26 0.98 5.56
N PHE A 115 3.88 1.91 4.86
CA PHE A 115 3.68 3.35 5.08
C PHE A 115 2.52 3.94 4.27
N GLY A 116 1.71 3.10 3.66
CA GLY A 116 0.53 3.54 2.90
C GLY A 116 -0.51 4.32 3.71
N MET A 117 -0.50 4.21 5.05
CA MET A 117 -1.36 4.99 5.96
C MET A 117 -0.60 6.14 6.66
N SER A 118 0.54 6.58 6.12
CA SER A 118 1.42 7.57 6.79
C SER A 118 0.76 8.91 7.09
N TRP A 119 -0.26 9.32 6.34
CA TRP A 119 -1.00 10.58 6.59
C TRP A 119 -1.75 10.59 7.94
N CYS A 120 -2.08 9.44 8.51
CA CYS A 120 -2.79 9.31 9.78
C CYS A 120 -2.09 8.38 10.79
N ALA A 121 -0.87 7.92 10.48
CA ALA A 121 -0.12 7.02 11.36
C ALA A 121 0.41 7.72 12.62
N GLY A 122 0.66 9.02 12.56
CA GLY A 122 1.20 9.77 13.70
C GLY A 122 2.69 9.51 13.98
N PHE A 123 3.41 8.84 13.07
CA PHE A 123 4.84 8.56 13.22
C PHE A 123 5.67 9.82 13.01
N GLY A 124 6.53 10.14 13.97
CA GLY A 124 7.51 11.24 13.88
C GLY A 124 8.85 10.80 13.26
N ALA A 125 9.76 11.77 13.11
CA ALA A 125 11.08 11.53 12.54
C ALA A 125 11.88 10.46 13.29
N ALA A 126 11.74 10.36 14.61
CA ALA A 126 12.42 9.36 15.42
C ALA A 126 12.06 7.92 15.01
N PHE A 127 10.77 7.68 14.71
CA PHE A 127 10.31 6.38 14.22
C PHE A 127 10.97 6.04 12.86
N TYR A 128 10.89 6.97 11.90
CA TYR A 128 11.45 6.71 10.56
C TYR A 128 12.97 6.55 10.59
N ASN A 129 13.68 7.33 11.40
CA ASN A 129 15.11 7.21 11.55
C ASN A 129 15.48 5.81 12.06
N ALA A 130 14.87 5.36 13.16
CA ALA A 130 15.10 4.02 13.70
C ALA A 130 14.72 2.90 12.72
N TYR A 131 13.62 3.07 11.99
CA TYR A 131 13.21 2.10 10.98
C TYR A 131 14.26 1.97 9.88
N PHE A 132 14.77 3.08 9.34
CA PHE A 132 15.74 3.08 8.24
C PHE A 132 17.16 2.69 8.66
N GLU A 133 17.47 2.60 9.94
CA GLU A 133 18.70 1.93 10.42
C GLU A 133 18.65 0.41 10.16
N VAL A 134 17.44 -0.17 10.15
CA VAL A 134 17.22 -1.62 9.96
C VAL A 134 16.85 -1.97 8.51
N MET A 135 15.96 -1.19 7.92
CA MET A 135 15.47 -1.36 6.55
C MET A 135 15.89 -0.14 5.73
N HIS A 136 17.02 -0.26 5.06
CA HIS A 136 17.61 0.89 4.33
C HIS A 136 16.68 1.36 3.20
N LYS A 137 16.57 2.69 3.04
CA LYS A 137 15.86 3.29 1.91
C LYS A 137 16.44 2.81 0.59
N GLN A 138 15.57 2.35 -0.30
CA GLN A 138 15.93 2.01 -1.67
C GLN A 138 15.84 3.25 -2.58
N PRO A 139 16.57 3.26 -3.72
CA PRO A 139 16.43 4.32 -4.71
C PRO A 139 14.95 4.54 -5.09
N GLY A 140 14.51 5.79 -5.20
CA GLY A 140 13.12 6.13 -5.55
C GLY A 140 12.10 5.96 -4.41
N PHE A 141 12.53 5.83 -3.16
CA PHE A 141 11.63 5.68 -2.01
C PHE A 141 10.62 6.84 -1.90
N GLU A 142 11.09 8.07 -2.01
CA GLU A 142 10.22 9.25 -1.87
C GLU A 142 9.21 9.33 -3.02
N GLU A 143 9.63 8.93 -4.22
CA GLU A 143 8.78 8.88 -5.42
C GLU A 143 7.71 7.78 -5.32
N ARG A 144 7.93 6.70 -4.59
CA ARG A 144 6.95 5.61 -4.42
C ARG A 144 6.00 5.78 -3.23
N LYS A 145 6.28 6.71 -2.34
CA LYS A 145 5.50 6.91 -1.12
C LYS A 145 4.01 7.11 -1.40
N ASP A 146 3.69 7.99 -2.33
CA ASP A 146 2.32 8.31 -2.69
C ASP A 146 1.63 7.15 -3.42
N LEU A 147 2.39 6.30 -4.12
CA LEU A 147 1.85 5.08 -4.73
C LEU A 147 1.23 4.15 -3.67
N TYR A 148 1.89 3.99 -2.52
CA TYR A 148 1.36 3.16 -1.45
C TYR A 148 0.18 3.81 -0.73
N MET A 149 0.17 5.13 -0.62
CA MET A 149 -1.00 5.87 -0.12
C MET A 149 -2.20 5.76 -1.06
N LEU A 150 -1.99 5.68 -2.38
CA LEU A 150 -3.06 5.55 -3.37
C LEU A 150 -3.97 4.34 -3.10
N TYR A 151 -3.41 3.19 -2.71
CA TYR A 151 -4.20 2.01 -2.36
C TYR A 151 -5.22 2.31 -1.25
N HIS A 152 -4.75 2.94 -0.19
CA HIS A 152 -5.61 3.27 0.95
C HIS A 152 -6.62 4.38 0.62
N TYR A 153 -6.24 5.39 -0.17
CA TYR A 153 -7.20 6.41 -0.64
C TYR A 153 -8.29 5.81 -1.52
N LEU A 154 -7.94 4.87 -2.41
CA LEU A 154 -8.94 4.15 -3.21
C LEU A 154 -9.85 3.29 -2.34
N ASN A 155 -9.30 2.60 -1.35
CA ASN A 155 -10.09 1.83 -0.39
C ASN A 155 -11.05 2.74 0.41
N HIS A 156 -10.56 3.87 0.92
CA HIS A 156 -11.39 4.84 1.61
C HIS A 156 -12.47 5.44 0.70
N TYR A 157 -12.16 5.70 -0.56
CA TYR A 157 -13.15 6.11 -1.55
C TYR A 157 -14.26 5.05 -1.69
N ASN A 158 -13.89 3.78 -1.83
CA ASN A 158 -14.84 2.68 -1.96
C ASN A 158 -15.70 2.49 -0.69
N MET A 159 -15.15 2.70 0.49
CA MET A 159 -15.84 2.49 1.77
C MET A 159 -16.65 3.70 2.25
N PHE A 160 -16.12 4.91 2.04
CA PHE A 160 -16.63 6.14 2.69
C PHE A 160 -17.10 7.21 1.70
N GLY A 161 -16.95 6.97 0.39
CA GLY A 161 -17.49 7.85 -0.64
C GLY A 161 -16.54 8.95 -1.13
N SER A 162 -17.12 9.90 -1.87
CA SER A 162 -16.41 10.85 -2.74
C SER A 162 -15.41 11.79 -2.05
N GLY A 163 -15.44 11.89 -0.73
CA GLY A 163 -14.48 12.72 0.04
C GLY A 163 -13.02 12.33 -0.21
N TYR A 164 -12.74 11.08 -0.55
CA TYR A 164 -11.38 10.57 -0.80
C TYR A 164 -11.00 10.51 -2.27
N ARG A 165 -11.98 10.69 -3.17
CA ARG A 165 -11.79 10.60 -4.62
C ARG A 165 -10.75 11.57 -5.16
N SER A 166 -10.81 12.84 -4.70
CA SER A 166 -9.90 13.88 -5.18
C SER A 166 -8.44 13.58 -4.84
N SER A 167 -8.17 13.06 -3.65
CA SER A 167 -6.82 12.66 -3.23
C SER A 167 -6.29 11.51 -4.07
N ALA A 168 -7.11 10.47 -4.28
CA ALA A 168 -6.73 9.34 -5.14
C ALA A 168 -6.48 9.80 -6.59
N MET A 169 -7.34 10.66 -7.14
CA MET A 169 -7.19 11.17 -8.51
C MET A 169 -5.94 12.05 -8.65
N SER A 170 -5.65 12.93 -7.68
CA SER A 170 -4.45 13.76 -7.71
C SER A 170 -3.19 12.89 -7.78
N ILE A 171 -3.08 11.88 -6.92
CA ILE A 171 -1.93 10.97 -6.95
C ILE A 171 -1.79 10.27 -8.32
N ILE A 172 -2.90 9.79 -8.89
CA ILE A 172 -2.87 9.16 -10.22
C ILE A 172 -2.38 10.16 -11.27
N ASP A 173 -2.91 11.38 -11.28
CA ASP A 173 -2.55 12.41 -12.26
C ASP A 173 -1.09 12.84 -12.12
N ASP A 174 -0.58 12.99 -10.90
CA ASP A 174 0.80 13.32 -10.61
C ASP A 174 1.76 12.24 -11.16
N TYR A 175 1.44 10.95 -10.96
CA TYR A 175 2.25 9.86 -11.52
C TYR A 175 2.17 9.79 -13.05
N LEU A 176 0.99 9.97 -13.64
CA LEU A 176 0.86 9.98 -15.09
C LEU A 176 1.67 11.13 -15.71
N HIS A 177 1.66 12.30 -15.07
CA HIS A 177 2.48 13.44 -15.49
C HIS A 177 3.98 13.16 -15.32
N MET A 178 4.42 12.68 -14.15
CA MET A 178 5.82 12.36 -13.85
C MET A 178 6.40 11.31 -14.82
N LEU A 179 5.59 10.34 -15.22
CA LEU A 179 5.99 9.26 -16.13
C LEU A 179 5.80 9.62 -17.62
N ASN A 180 5.33 10.83 -17.93
CA ASN A 180 4.99 11.30 -19.29
C ASN A 180 3.98 10.37 -20.01
N LEU A 181 2.95 9.94 -19.30
CA LEU A 181 1.91 9.04 -19.77
C LEU A 181 0.62 9.79 -20.11
#